data_bc5b0daeaba305ee3a1869207ba5ba9d
#
_entry.id   bc5b0daeaba305ee3a1869207ba5ba9d
#
_cell.length_a   1.000
_cell.length_b   1.000
_cell.length_c   1.000
_cell.angle_alpha   90.00
_cell.angle_beta   90.00
_cell.angle_gamma   90.00
#
_symmetry.space_group_name_H-M   'P 1'
#
loop_
_entity.id
_entity.type
_entity.pdbx_description
1 polymer ?
#
loop_
_entity_poly.entity_id
_entity_poly.type
_entity_poly.pdbx_seq_one_letter_code
_entity_poly.pdbx_strand_id
1 'polypeptide(L)'
;MLFFVLNSCSTNDNDRIDNPNLVNVSFRLILNLNLPEYNSLNFPGNSYSTYTTGINGVVVYNINNTQFTAFELSDPNHPLRECSTMRVEGVIAKCDCNDGNSYNILTGELTSGTGQYTM
;
A
#
# COMPACT_ATOMS: atom_id res chain seq x y z
N MET A 1 -14.31 13.92 14.94
CA MET A 1 -14.33 12.67 14.18
C MET A 1 -13.47 12.81 12.92
N LEU A 2 -12.50 11.93 12.76
CA LEU A 2 -11.62 11.96 11.61
C LEU A 2 -11.96 10.84 10.64
N PHE A 3 -12.27 11.20 9.41
CA PHE A 3 -12.51 10.27 8.32
C PHE A 3 -11.33 10.32 7.36
N PHE A 4 -10.91 9.17 6.91
CA PHE A 4 -9.90 9.04 5.87
C PHE A 4 -10.54 8.38 4.66
N VAL A 5 -10.51 9.07 3.54
CA VAL A 5 -11.04 8.55 2.28
C VAL A 5 -9.89 8.43 1.30
N LEU A 6 -9.65 7.22 0.82
CA LEU A 6 -8.62 6.95 -0.16
C LEU A 6 -9.28 6.60 -1.48
N ASN A 7 -8.95 7.35 -2.51
CA ASN A 7 -9.39 7.07 -3.87
C ASN A 7 -8.18 6.65 -4.68
N SER A 8 -8.21 5.44 -5.19
CA SER A 8 -7.22 4.97 -6.14
C SER A 8 -7.76 5.15 -7.55
N CYS A 9 -7.95 6.40 -7.94
CA CYS A 9 -8.38 6.74 -9.28
C CYS A 9 -7.39 7.74 -9.84
N SER A 10 -6.69 7.35 -10.90
CA SER A 10 -5.79 8.25 -11.59
C SER A 10 -6.56 8.98 -12.68
N THR A 11 -6.55 10.32 -12.64
CA THR A 11 -7.19 11.15 -13.65
C THR A 11 -6.20 11.67 -14.69
N ASN A 12 -4.91 11.49 -14.48
CA ASN A 12 -3.85 11.95 -15.38
C ASN A 12 -2.99 10.79 -15.81
N ASP A 13 -3.25 10.27 -17.00
CA ASP A 13 -2.51 9.14 -17.53
C ASP A 13 -1.18 9.54 -18.20
N ASN A 14 -0.92 10.83 -18.38
CA ASN A 14 0.23 11.29 -19.15
C ASN A 14 1.58 11.18 -18.42
N ASP A 15 1.56 11.15 -17.08
CA ASP A 15 2.77 11.04 -16.28
C ASP A 15 2.91 9.69 -15.59
N ARG A 16 2.09 8.73 -15.99
CA ARG A 16 2.00 7.45 -15.32
C ARG A 16 2.87 6.42 -16.03
N ILE A 17 3.75 5.78 -15.25
CA ILE A 17 4.48 4.63 -15.71
C ILE A 17 3.55 3.43 -15.65
N ASP A 18 3.22 2.85 -16.81
CA ASP A 18 2.43 1.63 -16.85
C ASP A 18 3.22 0.46 -16.30
N ASN A 19 2.69 -0.18 -15.29
CA ASN A 19 3.28 -1.37 -14.71
C ASN A 19 2.52 -2.60 -15.20
N PRO A 20 3.15 -3.47 -16.01
CA PRO A 20 2.46 -4.65 -16.54
C PRO A 20 2.10 -5.68 -15.47
N ASN A 21 2.70 -5.59 -14.29
CA ASN A 21 2.41 -6.50 -13.19
C ASN A 21 1.15 -6.14 -12.40
N LEU A 22 0.62 -4.93 -12.59
CA LEU A 22 -0.53 -4.44 -11.86
C LEU A 22 -1.60 -3.96 -12.82
N VAL A 23 -2.84 -4.35 -12.56
CA VAL A 23 -3.99 -3.86 -13.32
C VAL A 23 -4.52 -2.58 -12.71
N ASN A 24 -5.14 -1.73 -13.50
CA ASN A 24 -5.79 -0.52 -13.01
C ASN A 24 -7.08 -0.89 -12.30
N VAL A 25 -7.15 -0.61 -11.00
CA VAL A 25 -8.33 -0.85 -10.17
C VAL A 25 -8.74 0.47 -9.53
N SER A 26 -10.00 0.81 -9.66
CA SER A 26 -10.58 1.94 -8.93
C SER A 26 -11.32 1.40 -7.72
N PHE A 27 -11.00 1.98 -6.54
CA PHE A 27 -11.70 1.61 -5.32
C PHE A 27 -11.77 2.81 -4.39
N ARG A 28 -12.61 2.67 -3.37
CA ARG A 28 -12.74 3.66 -2.30
C ARG A 28 -12.69 2.94 -0.97
N LEU A 29 -11.80 3.40 -0.11
CA LEU A 29 -11.65 2.88 1.25
C LEU A 29 -11.93 4.00 2.24
N ILE A 30 -12.89 3.77 3.12
CA ILE A 30 -13.24 4.74 4.16
C ILE A 30 -12.83 4.15 5.51
N LEU A 31 -11.95 4.87 6.21
CA LEU A 31 -11.47 4.47 7.52
C LEU A 31 -12.00 5.47 8.56
N ASN A 32 -12.91 5.01 9.43
CA ASN A 32 -13.37 5.81 10.54
C ASN A 32 -12.48 5.54 11.75
N LEU A 33 -11.60 6.49 12.06
CA LEU A 33 -10.61 6.33 13.12
C LEU A 33 -11.20 6.32 14.52
N ASN A 34 -12.50 6.55 14.66
CA ASN A 34 -13.20 6.40 15.93
C ASN A 34 -13.64 4.96 16.21
N LEU A 35 -13.54 4.08 15.21
CA LEU A 35 -13.87 2.67 15.40
C LEU A 35 -12.67 1.92 15.96
N PRO A 36 -12.90 0.94 16.88
CA PRO A 36 -11.79 0.20 17.50
C PRO A 36 -10.85 -0.49 16.51
N GLU A 37 -11.38 -0.99 15.40
CA GLU A 37 -10.57 -1.70 14.40
C GLU A 37 -9.53 -0.83 13.72
N TYR A 38 -9.75 0.50 13.67
CA TYR A 38 -8.82 1.45 13.05
C TYR A 38 -8.09 2.31 14.06
N ASN A 39 -8.24 2.02 15.35
CA ASN A 39 -7.72 2.87 16.42
C ASN A 39 -6.20 3.05 16.34
N SER A 40 -5.48 2.05 15.85
CA SER A 40 -4.01 2.15 15.72
C SER A 40 -3.58 3.31 14.81
N LEU A 41 -4.40 3.66 13.81
CA LEU A 41 -4.10 4.77 12.91
C LEU A 41 -4.23 6.16 13.54
N ASN A 42 -4.70 6.27 14.77
CA ASN A 42 -4.70 7.53 15.50
C ASN A 42 -3.31 7.92 16.03
N PHE A 43 -2.33 7.04 15.91
CA PHE A 43 -1.00 7.25 16.46
C PHE A 43 0.04 7.25 15.33
N PRO A 44 0.91 8.29 15.26
CA PRO A 44 1.97 8.30 14.27
C PRO A 44 2.88 7.07 14.40
N GLY A 45 3.33 6.57 13.26
CA GLY A 45 4.19 5.41 13.22
C GLY A 45 3.45 4.08 13.12
N ASN A 46 2.13 4.10 13.17
CA ASN A 46 1.31 2.90 13.04
C ASN A 46 0.70 2.77 11.66
N SER A 47 0.41 1.54 11.29
CA SER A 47 -0.20 1.22 10.00
C SER A 47 -1.43 0.34 10.18
N TYR A 48 -2.25 0.31 9.15
CA TYR A 48 -3.40 -0.59 9.03
C TYR A 48 -3.35 -1.22 7.64
N SER A 49 -3.48 -2.53 7.60
CA SER A 49 -3.52 -3.27 6.34
C SER A 49 -4.86 -3.97 6.20
N THR A 50 -5.43 -3.91 5.00
CA THR A 50 -6.62 -4.66 4.64
C THR A 50 -6.33 -5.44 3.36
N TYR A 51 -6.83 -6.67 3.27
CA TYR A 51 -6.60 -7.55 2.12
C TYR A 51 -7.85 -7.77 1.30
N THR A 52 -8.89 -6.98 1.55
CA THR A 52 -10.19 -7.09 0.87
C THR A 52 -10.44 -5.96 -0.13
N THR A 53 -9.51 -5.04 -0.28
CA THR A 53 -9.63 -3.85 -1.11
C THR A 53 -8.41 -3.74 -2.02
N GLY A 54 -8.58 -3.13 -3.20
CA GLY A 54 -7.50 -3.05 -4.18
C GLY A 54 -7.35 -4.35 -4.96
N ILE A 55 -6.14 -4.66 -5.42
CA ILE A 55 -5.82 -5.91 -6.11
C ILE A 55 -5.65 -7.02 -5.07
N ASN A 56 -4.65 -6.89 -4.21
CA ASN A 56 -4.34 -7.86 -3.15
C ASN A 56 -4.48 -7.27 -1.75
N GLY A 57 -4.65 -5.97 -1.64
CA GLY A 57 -4.77 -5.29 -0.37
C GLY A 57 -4.17 -3.91 -0.40
N VAL A 58 -4.37 -3.18 0.69
CA VAL A 58 -3.89 -1.80 0.87
C VAL A 58 -3.32 -1.65 2.26
N VAL A 59 -2.18 -0.98 2.37
CA VAL A 59 -1.62 -0.55 3.64
C VAL A 59 -1.74 0.96 3.76
N VAL A 60 -2.16 1.44 4.92
CA VAL A 60 -2.22 2.85 5.27
C VAL A 60 -1.29 3.09 6.45
N TYR A 61 -0.45 4.11 6.37
CA TYR A 61 0.51 4.45 7.40
C TYR A 61 0.32 5.90 7.84
N ASN A 62 0.29 6.11 9.15
CA ASN A 62 0.19 7.45 9.73
C ASN A 62 1.59 8.02 9.96
N ILE A 63 1.94 9.07 9.21
CA ILE A 63 3.24 9.72 9.35
C ILE A 63 3.24 10.65 10.57
N ASN A 64 2.26 11.56 10.65
CA ASN A 64 2.28 12.62 11.67
C ASN A 64 0.87 13.14 12.05
N ASN A 65 -0.17 12.33 11.92
CA ASN A 65 -1.57 12.66 12.15
C ASN A 65 -2.22 13.59 11.12
N THR A 66 -1.43 14.25 10.28
CA THR A 66 -1.94 15.10 9.19
C THR A 66 -1.58 14.56 7.82
N GLN A 67 -0.58 13.69 7.76
CA GLN A 67 -0.13 13.05 6.53
C GLN A 67 -0.15 11.53 6.70
N PHE A 68 -0.72 10.88 5.71
CA PHE A 68 -0.80 9.42 5.66
C PHE A 68 -0.31 8.98 4.29
N THR A 69 0.29 7.80 4.24
CA THR A 69 0.58 7.13 2.97
C THR A 69 -0.37 5.95 2.81
N ALA A 70 -0.61 5.58 1.56
CA ALA A 70 -1.43 4.41 1.23
C ALA A 70 -0.88 3.75 -0.01
N PHE A 71 -0.65 2.45 0.05
CA PHE A 71 -0.08 1.69 -1.05
C PHE A 71 -0.82 0.37 -1.24
N GLU A 72 -0.88 -0.06 -2.50
CA GLU A 72 -1.32 -1.40 -2.87
C GLU A 72 -0.30 -2.43 -2.36
N LEU A 73 -0.78 -3.55 -1.85
CA LEU A 73 0.08 -4.60 -1.29
C LEU A 73 0.49 -5.68 -2.30
N SER A 74 0.22 -5.48 -3.59
CA SER A 74 0.81 -6.32 -4.63
C SER A 74 2.24 -5.86 -4.93
N ASP A 75 3.18 -6.80 -4.99
CA ASP A 75 4.57 -6.47 -5.34
C ASP A 75 4.61 -5.91 -6.77
N PRO A 76 5.00 -4.63 -6.97
CA PRO A 76 4.99 -4.02 -8.30
C PRO A 76 6.05 -4.58 -9.25
N ASN A 77 7.01 -5.33 -8.74
CA ASN A 77 8.09 -5.92 -9.52
C ASN A 77 7.93 -7.42 -9.73
N HIS A 78 6.72 -7.94 -9.52
CA HIS A 78 6.45 -9.36 -9.67
C HIS A 78 5.08 -9.57 -10.34
N PRO A 79 4.95 -10.52 -11.28
CA PRO A 79 3.63 -10.87 -11.81
C PRO A 79 2.67 -11.28 -10.69
N LEU A 80 1.40 -10.96 -10.84
CA LEU A 80 0.39 -11.27 -9.83
C LEU A 80 0.31 -12.77 -9.59
N ARG A 81 0.63 -13.17 -8.38
CA ARG A 81 0.57 -14.54 -7.88
C ARG A 81 0.16 -14.50 -6.42
N GLU A 82 -0.14 -15.65 -5.85
CA GLU A 82 -0.49 -15.77 -4.44
C GLU A 82 0.61 -15.20 -3.53
N CYS A 83 1.88 -15.50 -3.84
CA CYS A 83 3.01 -15.01 -3.05
C CYS A 83 3.29 -13.51 -3.22
N SER A 84 2.77 -12.87 -4.28
CA SER A 84 3.06 -11.44 -4.56
C SER A 84 2.26 -10.47 -3.69
N THR A 85 1.35 -10.97 -2.85
CA THR A 85 0.71 -10.16 -1.80
C THR A 85 1.72 -9.95 -0.68
N MET A 86 2.07 -8.68 -0.43
CA MET A 86 3.11 -8.36 0.53
C MET A 86 2.59 -8.35 1.96
N ARG A 87 3.48 -8.71 2.89
CA ARG A 87 3.27 -8.62 4.34
C ARG A 87 3.89 -7.33 4.85
N VAL A 88 3.23 -6.68 5.78
CA VAL A 88 3.76 -5.48 6.42
C VAL A 88 4.37 -5.85 7.76
N GLU A 89 5.65 -5.50 7.93
CA GLU A 89 6.39 -5.62 9.19
C GLU A 89 7.00 -4.25 9.52
N GLY A 90 6.45 -3.58 10.54
CA GLY A 90 6.86 -2.21 10.86
C GLY A 90 6.57 -1.27 9.70
N VAL A 91 7.62 -0.71 9.10
CA VAL A 91 7.51 0.22 7.95
C VAL A 91 7.90 -0.44 6.62
N ILE A 92 8.03 -1.76 6.62
CA ILE A 92 8.48 -2.50 5.44
C ILE A 92 7.38 -3.44 4.96
N ALA A 93 7.10 -3.41 3.66
CA ALA A 93 6.27 -4.38 2.98
C ALA A 93 7.19 -5.40 2.29
N LYS A 94 6.98 -6.69 2.56
CA LYS A 94 7.83 -7.78 2.07
C LYS A 94 7.05 -8.71 1.17
N CYS A 95 7.65 -9.03 0.03
CA CYS A 95 7.13 -10.04 -0.90
C CYS A 95 7.62 -11.43 -0.48
N ASP A 96 6.72 -12.41 -0.54
CA ASP A 96 7.02 -13.79 -0.15
C ASP A 96 7.33 -14.71 -1.34
N CYS A 97 7.65 -14.13 -2.50
CA CYS A 97 7.93 -14.91 -3.73
C CYS A 97 9.38 -15.39 -3.85
N ASN A 98 10.18 -15.32 -2.80
CA ASN A 98 11.60 -15.67 -2.78
C ASN A 98 12.47 -14.79 -3.66
N ASP A 99 12.01 -13.61 -4.01
CA ASP A 99 12.77 -12.62 -4.77
C ASP A 99 13.51 -11.62 -3.89
N GLY A 100 13.23 -11.62 -2.58
CA GLY A 100 13.82 -10.69 -1.63
C GLY A 100 13.31 -9.26 -1.75
N ASN A 101 12.25 -9.02 -2.48
CA ASN A 101 11.71 -7.66 -2.66
C ASN A 101 11.08 -7.14 -1.38
N SER A 102 11.50 -5.95 -1.00
CA SER A 102 10.96 -5.23 0.15
C SER A 102 10.86 -3.75 -0.18
N TYR A 103 9.87 -3.08 0.41
CA TYR A 103 9.56 -1.69 0.12
C TYR A 103 9.30 -0.93 1.40
N ASN A 104 9.64 0.35 1.39
CA ASN A 104 9.34 1.25 2.50
C ASN A 104 7.92 1.81 2.31
N ILE A 105 7.04 1.60 3.29
CA ILE A 105 5.65 2.06 3.19
C ILE A 105 5.46 3.56 3.45
N LEU A 106 6.53 4.29 3.80
CA LEU A 106 6.46 5.75 3.85
C LEU A 106 6.62 6.38 2.47
N THR A 107 7.45 5.79 1.62
CA THR A 107 7.84 6.37 0.33
C THR A 107 7.45 5.51 -0.86
N GLY A 108 7.18 4.23 -0.65
CA GLY A 108 6.94 3.27 -1.73
C GLY A 108 8.20 2.76 -2.41
N GLU A 109 9.38 3.16 -1.94
CA GLU A 109 10.64 2.81 -2.58
C GLU A 109 11.08 1.39 -2.25
N LEU A 110 11.71 0.74 -3.23
CA LEU A 110 12.35 -0.56 -3.05
C LEU A 110 13.52 -0.43 -2.07
N THR A 111 13.53 -1.23 -1.02
CA THR A 111 14.62 -1.24 -0.02
C THR A 111 15.52 -2.45 -0.17
N SER A 112 15.04 -3.52 -0.76
CA SER A 112 15.79 -4.76 -0.98
C SER A 112 15.21 -5.48 -2.19
N GLY A 113 16.03 -6.25 -2.86
CA GLY A 113 15.64 -6.94 -4.08
C GLY A 113 15.98 -6.14 -5.33
N THR A 114 15.39 -6.51 -6.45
CA THR A 114 15.63 -5.87 -7.75
C THR A 114 14.30 -5.55 -8.44
N GLY A 115 14.24 -4.40 -9.08
CA GLY A 115 13.08 -4.01 -9.83
C GLY A 115 13.14 -2.55 -10.22
N GLN A 116 12.25 -2.16 -11.14
CA GLN A 116 12.20 -0.79 -11.66
C GLN A 116 10.97 -0.01 -11.19
N TYR A 117 10.03 -0.68 -10.55
CA TYR A 117 8.78 -0.05 -10.11
C TYR A 117 8.78 0.19 -8.61
N THR A 118 8.15 1.27 -8.18
CA THR A 118 7.84 1.55 -6.78
C THR A 118 6.41 1.12 -6.48
N MET A 119 6.10 1.06 -5.20
CA MET A 119 4.72 0.84 -4.77
C MET A 119 3.79 1.96 -5.25
#